data_ed0c8f77952ee3783338e2e92ec879dd
#
_entry.id   ed0c8f77952ee3783338e2e92ec879dd
#
_cell.length_a   1.000
_cell.length_b   1.000
_cell.length_c   1.000
_cell.angle_alpha   90.00
_cell.angle_beta   90.00
_cell.angle_gamma   90.00
#
_symmetry.space_group_name_H-M   'P 1'
#
loop_
_entity.id
_entity.type
_entity.pdbx_description
1 polymer ?
#
loop_
_entity_poly.entity_id
_entity_poly.type
_entity_poly.pdbx_seq_one_letter_code
_entity_poly.pdbx_strand_id
1 'polypeptide(L)'
;GGLPNFGLETVGGLHGYKGKIYEGGLRVPCIIEWPAVIKQSRITDFPASTMDIFPTIAYILGLPESSMVQPIDGASIRELFTENLTKREKPIPFRYQGKGALVDNNFKLVATDISKNNFELYDLVKDPCETKNIIDEQKEVATRMIKTFMEWSQSVDASDAGKDYPNGLLEPNGYNVSWVTLPEYKLYFSQWKNRPEYKEILKNEN
;
A
#
# COMPACT_ATOMS: atom_id res chain seq x y z
N GLY A 1 -10.38 -0.74 4.38
CA GLY A 1 -11.43 -0.03 3.72
C GLY A 1 -12.77 -0.75 3.76
N GLY A 2 -13.83 -0.03 4.11
CA GLY A 2 -15.19 -0.56 4.15
C GLY A 2 -15.75 -0.85 2.76
N LEU A 3 -16.79 -1.66 2.69
CA LEU A 3 -17.45 -2.01 1.45
C LEU A 3 -18.39 -0.87 0.98
N PRO A 4 -18.51 -0.62 -0.35
CA PRO A 4 -19.26 0.51 -0.90
C PRO A 4 -20.76 0.51 -0.54
N ASN A 5 -21.34 -0.65 -0.26
CA ASN A 5 -22.78 -0.80 -0.03
C ASN A 5 -23.22 -0.69 1.44
N PHE A 6 -22.28 -0.40 2.36
CA PHE A 6 -22.55 -0.42 3.81
C PHE A 6 -22.47 0.97 4.47
N GLY A 7 -22.39 2.05 3.70
CA GLY A 7 -22.35 3.41 4.21
C GLY A 7 -20.99 3.85 4.78
N LEU A 8 -20.86 5.15 5.04
CA LEU A 8 -19.60 5.76 5.54
C LEU A 8 -19.23 5.34 6.97
N GLU A 9 -20.18 4.87 7.75
CA GLU A 9 -19.95 4.35 9.11
C GLU A 9 -19.01 3.15 9.12
N THR A 10 -18.94 2.35 8.03
CA THR A 10 -18.01 1.21 7.91
C THR A 10 -16.56 1.63 7.75
N VAL A 11 -16.33 2.90 7.47
CA VAL A 11 -14.99 3.53 7.34
C VAL A 11 -14.78 4.65 8.36
N GLY A 12 -15.62 4.71 9.40
CA GLY A 12 -15.52 5.74 10.44
C GLY A 12 -15.82 7.15 9.96
N GLY A 13 -16.68 7.31 8.96
CA GLY A 13 -17.02 8.60 8.35
C GLY A 13 -15.97 9.18 7.40
N LEU A 14 -14.88 8.45 7.13
CA LEU A 14 -13.83 8.90 6.21
C LEU A 14 -14.31 8.91 4.76
N HIS A 15 -13.67 9.74 3.94
CA HIS A 15 -14.00 9.85 2.52
C HIS A 15 -13.66 8.57 1.74
N GLY A 16 -14.57 8.13 0.91
CA GLY A 16 -14.39 6.96 0.04
C GLY A 16 -14.56 5.62 0.76
N TYR A 17 -14.15 4.55 0.09
CA TYR A 17 -14.30 3.16 0.54
C TYR A 17 -13.29 2.27 -0.22
N LYS A 18 -13.26 0.96 0.05
CA LYS A 18 -12.39 -0.01 -0.65
C LYS A 18 -12.38 0.20 -2.18
N GLY A 19 -11.20 0.33 -2.74
CA GLY A 19 -10.98 0.62 -4.16
C GLY A 19 -10.93 2.11 -4.49
N LYS A 20 -10.98 2.99 -3.49
CA LYS A 20 -10.74 4.43 -3.64
C LYS A 20 -9.42 4.82 -2.99
N ILE A 21 -8.84 5.95 -3.46
CA ILE A 21 -7.55 6.48 -3.01
C ILE A 21 -7.66 7.49 -1.86
N TYR A 22 -8.86 7.73 -1.36
CA TYR A 22 -9.15 8.57 -0.19
C TYR A 22 -9.00 7.76 1.10
N GLU A 23 -8.99 8.41 2.26
CA GLU A 23 -8.73 7.78 3.56
C GLU A 23 -9.66 6.59 3.86
N GLY A 24 -10.94 6.65 3.53
CA GLY A 24 -11.86 5.53 3.70
C GLY A 24 -11.52 4.29 2.85
N GLY A 25 -10.75 4.47 1.78
CA GLY A 25 -10.24 3.37 0.95
C GLY A 25 -8.88 2.85 1.37
N LEU A 26 -8.00 3.71 1.90
CA LEU A 26 -6.61 3.39 2.20
C LEU A 26 -6.36 3.09 3.69
N ARG A 27 -7.01 3.83 4.59
CA ARG A 27 -6.74 3.74 6.02
C ARG A 27 -7.30 2.44 6.61
N VAL A 28 -6.46 1.75 7.39
CA VAL A 28 -6.80 0.53 8.13
C VAL A 28 -6.18 0.59 9.53
N PRO A 29 -6.81 -0.02 10.55
CA PRO A 29 -6.19 -0.14 11.87
C PRO A 29 -4.98 -1.07 11.80
N CYS A 30 -3.96 -0.76 12.62
CA CYS A 30 -2.80 -1.61 12.83
C CYS A 30 -2.54 -1.74 14.34
N ILE A 31 -2.28 -2.96 14.79
CA ILE A 31 -1.87 -3.27 16.15
C ILE A 31 -0.59 -4.09 16.07
N ILE A 32 0.43 -3.67 16.82
CA ILE A 32 1.71 -4.39 16.92
C ILE A 32 1.89 -4.79 18.38
N GLU A 33 2.07 -6.08 18.62
CA GLU A 33 2.37 -6.63 19.93
C GLU A 33 3.74 -7.34 19.89
N TRP A 34 4.66 -6.87 20.72
CA TRP A 34 5.97 -7.50 20.91
C TRP A 34 6.49 -7.25 22.33
N PRO A 35 6.02 -8.02 23.32
CA PRO A 35 6.30 -7.77 24.74
C PRO A 35 7.79 -7.75 25.10
N ALA A 36 8.62 -8.47 24.33
CA ALA A 36 10.08 -8.45 24.54
C ALA A 36 10.71 -7.07 24.30
N VAL A 37 10.11 -6.24 23.46
CA VAL A 37 10.63 -4.91 23.06
C VAL A 37 9.69 -3.79 23.47
N ILE A 38 8.40 -3.90 23.16
CA ILE A 38 7.38 -2.89 23.47
C ILE A 38 6.94 -3.09 24.94
N LYS A 39 7.45 -2.24 25.84
CA LYS A 39 7.23 -2.38 27.29
C LYS A 39 5.96 -1.67 27.79
N GLN A 40 5.45 -0.73 27.00
CA GLN A 40 4.26 0.04 27.35
C GLN A 40 3.34 0.14 26.14
N SER A 41 2.04 -0.09 26.38
CA SER A 41 1.02 0.13 25.35
C SER A 41 0.86 1.62 25.09
N ARG A 42 0.67 1.98 23.83
CA ARG A 42 0.44 3.37 23.41
C ARG A 42 -0.27 3.43 22.07
N ILE A 43 -0.86 4.56 21.78
CA ILE A 43 -1.40 4.89 20.47
C ILE A 43 -0.47 5.93 19.85
N THR A 44 -0.23 5.84 18.55
CA THR A 44 0.58 6.79 17.80
C THR A 44 -0.15 7.19 16.52
N ASP A 45 -0.02 8.47 16.16
CA ASP A 45 -0.53 9.05 14.91
C ASP A 45 0.57 9.10 13.82
N PHE A 46 1.71 8.46 14.08
CA PHE A 46 2.80 8.39 13.10
C PHE A 46 2.31 7.70 11.81
N PRO A 47 2.47 8.32 10.63
CA PRO A 47 2.05 7.73 9.36
C PRO A 47 2.85 6.45 9.06
N ALA A 48 2.17 5.32 8.97
CA ALA A 48 2.76 4.04 8.64
C ALA A 48 1.93 3.31 7.57
N SER A 49 2.55 2.38 6.87
CA SER A 49 1.93 1.61 5.81
C SER A 49 2.31 0.13 5.90
N THR A 50 1.53 -0.73 5.27
CA THR A 50 1.89 -2.15 5.11
C THR A 50 3.21 -2.36 4.37
N MET A 51 3.64 -1.41 3.55
CA MET A 51 4.96 -1.40 2.91
C MET A 51 6.12 -1.35 3.90
N ASP A 52 5.89 -0.84 5.12
CA ASP A 52 6.91 -0.70 6.16
C ASP A 52 7.20 -2.01 6.89
N ILE A 53 6.32 -3.01 6.77
CA ILE A 53 6.45 -4.28 7.51
C ILE A 53 7.73 -5.01 7.11
N PHE A 54 7.96 -5.16 5.81
CA PHE A 54 9.13 -5.91 5.32
C PHE A 54 10.46 -5.25 5.70
N PRO A 55 10.71 -3.95 5.41
CA PRO A 55 11.94 -3.29 5.83
C PRO A 55 12.11 -3.25 7.35
N THR A 56 11.03 -3.19 8.12
CA THR A 56 11.09 -3.27 9.58
C THR A 56 11.59 -4.64 10.06
N ILE A 57 11.07 -5.73 9.48
CA ILE A 57 11.51 -7.09 9.80
C ILE A 57 12.96 -7.30 9.36
N ALA A 58 13.33 -6.85 8.16
CA ALA A 58 14.70 -6.96 7.67
C ALA A 58 15.69 -6.22 8.60
N TYR A 59 15.33 -5.03 9.05
CA TYR A 59 16.13 -4.28 10.01
C TYR A 59 16.28 -5.00 11.36
N ILE A 60 15.18 -5.55 11.90
CA ILE A 60 15.20 -6.32 13.17
C ILE A 60 16.12 -7.53 13.07
N LEU A 61 16.14 -8.19 11.93
CA LEU A 61 16.97 -9.38 11.68
C LEU A 61 18.40 -9.03 11.27
N GLY A 62 18.74 -7.75 11.13
CA GLY A 62 20.08 -7.31 10.68
C GLY A 62 20.38 -7.72 9.23
N LEU A 63 19.35 -7.87 8.39
CA LEU A 63 19.54 -8.21 6.99
C LEU A 63 20.01 -6.99 6.19
N PRO A 64 20.94 -7.16 5.24
CA PRO A 64 21.36 -6.06 4.38
C PRO A 64 20.25 -5.62 3.41
N GLU A 65 20.30 -4.37 2.94
CA GLU A 65 19.32 -3.86 1.97
C GLU A 65 19.25 -4.68 0.68
N SER A 66 20.35 -5.31 0.29
CA SER A 66 20.41 -6.22 -0.87
C SER A 66 19.54 -7.48 -0.72
N SER A 67 19.02 -7.76 0.47
CA SER A 67 18.04 -8.83 0.71
C SER A 67 16.63 -8.47 0.22
N MET A 68 16.41 -7.21 -0.14
CA MET A 68 15.15 -6.68 -0.63
C MET A 68 15.31 -6.25 -2.09
N VAL A 69 14.30 -6.55 -2.92
CA VAL A 69 14.23 -6.03 -4.30
C VAL A 69 14.14 -4.51 -4.23
N GLN A 70 15.02 -3.84 -4.96
CA GLN A 70 15.13 -2.38 -4.97
C GLN A 70 14.50 -1.78 -6.25
N PRO A 71 13.93 -0.57 -6.14
CA PRO A 71 13.75 0.25 -4.94
C PRO A 71 12.59 -0.23 -4.07
N ILE A 72 12.70 -0.07 -2.74
CA ILE A 72 11.58 -0.31 -1.82
C ILE A 72 10.87 1.02 -1.52
N ASP A 73 9.55 0.99 -1.40
CA ASP A 73 8.74 2.17 -1.06
C ASP A 73 8.58 2.36 0.46
N GLY A 74 8.59 1.28 1.21
CA GLY A 74 8.50 1.30 2.66
C GLY A 74 9.76 1.83 3.36
N ALA A 75 9.62 2.07 4.65
CA ALA A 75 10.72 2.43 5.56
C ALA A 75 10.61 1.61 6.85
N SER A 76 11.74 1.32 7.52
CA SER A 76 11.67 0.69 8.83
C SER A 76 10.99 1.63 9.84
N ILE A 77 10.03 1.08 10.58
CA ILE A 77 9.38 1.76 11.71
C ILE A 77 9.82 1.15 13.05
N ARG A 78 10.99 0.51 13.08
CA ARG A 78 11.50 -0.19 14.27
C ARG A 78 11.66 0.75 15.48
N GLU A 79 12.14 1.97 15.27
CA GLU A 79 12.32 2.98 16.31
C GLU A 79 10.98 3.33 16.96
N LEU A 80 9.89 3.28 16.21
CA LEU A 80 8.54 3.54 16.72
C LEU A 80 8.14 2.54 17.82
N PHE A 81 8.79 1.40 17.96
CA PHE A 81 8.49 0.42 19.01
C PHE A 81 8.95 0.86 20.40
N THR A 82 9.94 1.72 20.48
CA THR A 82 10.54 2.20 21.73
C THR A 82 10.47 3.71 21.91
N GLU A 83 10.21 4.47 20.83
CA GLU A 83 10.28 5.92 20.81
C GLU A 83 8.98 6.55 20.25
N ASN A 84 8.76 7.81 20.58
CA ASN A 84 7.69 8.59 19.97
C ASN A 84 8.24 9.38 18.80
N LEU A 85 8.06 8.85 17.59
CA LEU A 85 8.37 9.57 16.38
C LEU A 85 7.17 10.45 15.99
N THR A 86 7.47 11.68 15.56
CA THR A 86 6.46 12.68 15.17
C THR A 86 6.47 12.98 13.70
N LYS A 87 7.53 12.57 12.99
CA LYS A 87 7.72 12.87 11.57
C LYS A 87 8.27 11.67 10.84
N ARG A 88 7.66 11.37 9.69
CA ARG A 88 8.13 10.40 8.73
C ARG A 88 8.96 11.11 7.65
N GLU A 89 10.15 10.59 7.36
CA GLU A 89 11.03 11.17 6.35
C GLU A 89 10.64 10.76 4.92
N LYS A 90 10.24 9.50 4.73
CA LYS A 90 9.85 8.98 3.43
C LYS A 90 8.33 8.98 3.28
N PRO A 91 7.76 9.77 2.35
CA PRO A 91 6.31 9.78 2.10
C PRO A 91 5.77 8.40 1.70
N ILE A 92 4.48 8.17 1.90
CA ILE A 92 3.78 6.92 1.60
C ILE A 92 2.99 7.09 0.31
N PRO A 93 3.42 6.47 -0.80
CA PRO A 93 2.73 6.56 -2.07
C PRO A 93 1.73 5.43 -2.27
N PHE A 94 0.69 5.70 -3.08
CA PHE A 94 -0.31 4.74 -3.51
C PHE A 94 -0.67 4.96 -4.99
N ARG A 95 -0.88 3.87 -5.73
CA ARG A 95 -1.33 3.91 -7.12
C ARG A 95 -2.35 2.82 -7.38
N TYR A 96 -3.46 3.16 -8.03
CA TYR A 96 -4.51 2.21 -8.38
C TYR A 96 -5.35 2.71 -9.56
N GLN A 97 -5.40 1.96 -10.65
CA GLN A 97 -6.25 2.21 -11.83
C GLN A 97 -6.19 3.67 -12.35
N GLY A 98 -4.98 4.17 -12.63
CA GLY A 98 -4.76 5.53 -13.15
C GLY A 98 -4.96 6.66 -12.14
N LYS A 99 -5.17 6.32 -10.88
CA LYS A 99 -5.28 7.23 -9.73
C LYS A 99 -4.16 6.97 -8.75
N GLY A 100 -3.89 7.93 -7.88
CA GLY A 100 -2.89 7.75 -6.84
C GLY A 100 -3.03 8.69 -5.68
N ALA A 101 -2.22 8.47 -4.65
CA ALA A 101 -2.10 9.37 -3.52
C ALA A 101 -0.66 9.35 -2.99
N LEU A 102 -0.28 10.43 -2.31
CA LEU A 102 0.96 10.55 -1.57
C LEU A 102 0.65 11.12 -0.19
N VAL A 103 0.93 10.37 0.88
CA VAL A 103 0.84 10.87 2.25
C VAL A 103 2.22 11.32 2.69
N ASP A 104 2.35 12.60 3.00
CA ASP A 104 3.56 13.21 3.56
C ASP A 104 3.21 13.88 4.88
N ASN A 105 3.36 13.13 5.96
CA ASN A 105 3.01 13.56 7.31
C ASN A 105 1.56 14.06 7.41
N ASN A 106 1.37 15.37 7.59
CA ASN A 106 0.04 15.98 7.77
C ASN A 106 -0.71 16.16 6.44
N PHE A 107 -0.02 16.10 5.31
CA PHE A 107 -0.62 16.39 4.01
C PHE A 107 -0.82 15.12 3.19
N LYS A 108 -1.90 15.11 2.44
CA LYS A 108 -2.17 14.09 1.44
C LYS A 108 -2.49 14.72 0.09
N LEU A 109 -1.67 14.38 -0.88
CA LEU A 109 -1.94 14.64 -2.29
C LEU A 109 -2.77 13.48 -2.83
N VAL A 110 -3.81 13.78 -3.58
CA VAL A 110 -4.65 12.81 -4.30
C VAL A 110 -4.59 13.11 -5.79
N ALA A 111 -4.15 12.16 -6.59
CA ALA A 111 -4.20 12.19 -8.04
C ALA A 111 -5.49 11.49 -8.51
N THR A 112 -6.52 12.26 -8.82
CA THR A 112 -7.81 11.71 -9.28
C THR A 112 -7.74 11.16 -10.70
N ASP A 113 -6.79 11.68 -11.49
CA ASP A 113 -6.42 11.18 -12.82
C ASP A 113 -4.97 11.56 -13.09
N ILE A 114 -4.07 10.58 -13.04
CA ILE A 114 -2.62 10.78 -13.23
C ILE A 114 -2.34 11.28 -14.64
N SER A 115 -3.02 10.74 -15.65
CA SER A 115 -2.78 11.08 -17.06
C SER A 115 -3.13 12.52 -17.39
N LYS A 116 -4.08 13.10 -16.66
CA LYS A 116 -4.54 14.50 -16.84
C LYS A 116 -3.90 15.47 -15.85
N ASN A 117 -3.01 15.00 -14.98
CA ASN A 117 -2.43 15.80 -13.90
C ASN A 117 -3.50 16.46 -13.00
N ASN A 118 -4.60 15.76 -12.73
CA ASN A 118 -5.64 16.25 -11.85
C ASN A 118 -5.30 15.89 -10.40
N PHE A 119 -4.97 16.90 -9.60
CA PHE A 119 -4.55 16.74 -8.21
C PHE A 119 -5.43 17.52 -7.25
N GLU A 120 -5.55 16.97 -6.05
CA GLU A 120 -6.16 17.57 -4.87
C GLU A 120 -5.17 17.47 -3.71
N LEU A 121 -5.25 18.40 -2.76
CA LEU A 121 -4.41 18.41 -1.56
C LEU A 121 -5.27 18.57 -0.31
N TYR A 122 -4.98 17.76 0.72
CA TYR A 122 -5.70 17.75 1.98
C TYR A 122 -4.75 17.83 3.18
N ASP A 123 -5.18 18.50 4.26
CA ASP A 123 -4.52 18.51 5.56
C ASP A 123 -5.24 17.47 6.46
N LEU A 124 -4.69 16.27 6.58
CA LEU A 124 -5.32 15.15 7.29
C LEU A 124 -5.47 15.38 8.79
N VAL A 125 -4.72 16.32 9.37
CA VAL A 125 -4.85 16.67 10.80
C VAL A 125 -6.07 17.55 11.03
N LYS A 126 -6.33 18.52 10.15
CA LYS A 126 -7.45 19.44 10.26
C LYS A 126 -8.72 18.92 9.59
N ASP A 127 -8.55 18.13 8.55
CA ASP A 127 -9.62 17.60 7.71
C ASP A 127 -9.37 16.11 7.38
N PRO A 128 -9.51 15.21 8.37
CA PRO A 128 -9.29 13.77 8.17
C PRO A 128 -10.30 13.13 7.22
N CYS A 129 -11.41 13.82 6.92
CA CYS A 129 -12.45 13.36 6.00
C CYS A 129 -12.27 13.89 4.57
N GLU A 130 -11.20 14.62 4.27
CA GLU A 130 -10.86 15.09 2.92
C GLU A 130 -12.02 15.87 2.28
N THR A 131 -12.61 16.81 3.03
CA THR A 131 -13.78 17.57 2.60
C THR A 131 -13.43 18.85 1.86
N LYS A 132 -12.22 19.40 2.13
CA LYS A 132 -11.78 20.68 1.55
C LYS A 132 -10.45 20.52 0.81
N ASN A 133 -10.47 20.59 -0.50
CA ASN A 133 -9.26 20.67 -1.30
C ASN A 133 -8.56 22.02 -1.10
N ILE A 134 -7.32 22.00 -0.60
CA ILE A 134 -6.50 23.18 -0.29
C ILE A 134 -5.34 23.38 -1.26
N ILE A 135 -5.37 22.77 -2.43
CA ILE A 135 -4.24 22.79 -3.39
C ILE A 135 -3.85 24.22 -3.81
N ASP A 136 -4.83 25.10 -3.98
CA ASP A 136 -4.60 26.51 -4.34
C ASP A 136 -4.13 27.36 -3.16
N GLU A 137 -4.44 26.95 -1.93
CA GLU A 137 -4.04 27.63 -0.71
C GLU A 137 -2.60 27.25 -0.29
N GLN A 138 -2.13 26.04 -0.65
CA GLN A 138 -0.85 25.46 -0.25
C GLN A 138 0.02 25.11 -1.47
N LYS A 139 0.24 26.06 -2.36
CA LYS A 139 0.90 25.84 -3.67
C LYS A 139 2.33 25.28 -3.56
N GLU A 140 3.11 25.69 -2.58
CA GLU A 140 4.49 25.19 -2.39
C GLU A 140 4.48 23.72 -1.98
N VAL A 141 3.61 23.36 -1.03
CA VAL A 141 3.42 21.97 -0.58
C VAL A 141 2.93 21.11 -1.75
N ALA A 142 1.91 21.59 -2.47
CA ALA A 142 1.35 20.90 -3.63
C ALA A 142 2.41 20.63 -4.69
N THR A 143 3.17 21.65 -5.09
CA THR A 143 4.22 21.54 -6.12
C THR A 143 5.27 20.50 -5.73
N ARG A 144 5.76 20.53 -4.48
CA ARG A 144 6.72 19.57 -3.96
C ARG A 144 6.15 18.15 -3.98
N MET A 145 4.93 17.96 -3.47
CA MET A 145 4.31 16.64 -3.38
C MET A 145 3.95 16.07 -4.76
N ILE A 146 3.49 16.90 -5.70
CA ILE A 146 3.25 16.49 -7.09
C ILE A 146 4.53 15.99 -7.72
N LYS A 147 5.64 16.75 -7.58
CA LYS A 147 6.94 16.33 -8.10
C LYS A 147 7.35 14.97 -7.55
N THR A 148 7.33 14.81 -6.22
CA THR A 148 7.68 13.55 -5.55
C THR A 148 6.80 12.39 -6.01
N PHE A 149 5.49 12.60 -6.11
CA PHE A 149 4.55 11.59 -6.56
C PHE A 149 4.80 11.18 -8.02
N MET A 150 5.04 12.13 -8.91
CA MET A 150 5.27 11.84 -10.33
C MET A 150 6.60 11.10 -10.57
N GLU A 151 7.66 11.47 -9.85
CA GLU A 151 8.95 10.75 -9.88
C GLU A 151 8.77 9.30 -9.41
N TRP A 152 8.07 9.09 -8.30
CA TRP A 152 7.73 7.76 -7.83
C TRP A 152 6.85 6.98 -8.82
N SER A 153 5.82 7.61 -9.39
CA SER A 153 4.94 6.97 -10.37
C SER A 153 5.69 6.49 -11.62
N GLN A 154 6.71 7.24 -12.07
CA GLN A 154 7.61 6.82 -13.16
C GLN A 154 8.47 5.61 -12.74
N SER A 155 8.92 5.55 -11.49
CA SER A 155 9.62 4.39 -10.95
C SER A 155 8.74 3.15 -10.96
N VAL A 156 7.45 3.28 -10.61
CA VAL A 156 6.47 2.17 -10.71
C VAL A 156 6.29 1.71 -12.15
N ASP A 157 6.20 2.64 -13.13
CA ASP A 157 6.12 2.26 -14.54
C ASP A 157 7.37 1.48 -15.00
N ALA A 158 8.54 1.84 -14.47
CA ALA A 158 9.78 1.12 -14.73
C ALA A 158 9.79 -0.28 -14.10
N SER A 159 9.26 -0.41 -12.88
CA SER A 159 9.08 -1.69 -12.20
C SER A 159 8.10 -2.60 -12.94
N ASP A 160 6.96 -2.06 -13.36
CA ASP A 160 5.98 -2.78 -14.19
C ASP A 160 6.58 -3.26 -15.52
N ALA A 161 7.59 -2.55 -16.04
CA ALA A 161 8.38 -2.96 -17.21
C ALA A 161 9.52 -3.95 -16.86
N GLY A 162 9.61 -4.42 -15.63
CA GLY A 162 10.57 -5.45 -15.19
C GLY A 162 11.96 -4.96 -14.83
N LYS A 163 12.21 -3.64 -14.69
CA LYS A 163 13.54 -3.09 -14.39
C LYS A 163 14.10 -3.49 -13.01
N ASP A 164 13.25 -3.84 -12.08
CA ASP A 164 13.64 -4.20 -10.71
C ASP A 164 14.12 -5.66 -10.61
N TYR A 165 13.93 -6.45 -11.66
CA TYR A 165 14.23 -7.87 -11.66
C TYR A 165 15.48 -8.17 -12.48
N PRO A 166 16.63 -8.55 -11.86
CA PRO A 166 17.91 -8.75 -12.56
C PRO A 166 17.89 -9.90 -13.56
N ASN A 167 16.95 -10.84 -13.44
CA ASN A 167 16.84 -12.00 -14.32
C ASN A 167 15.88 -11.78 -15.53
N GLY A 168 15.53 -10.54 -15.80
CA GLY A 168 14.70 -10.16 -16.93
C GLY A 168 13.21 -10.13 -16.64
N LEU A 169 12.49 -9.74 -17.64
CA LEU A 169 11.08 -9.44 -17.68
C LEU A 169 10.21 -10.58 -17.16
N LEU A 170 9.57 -10.33 -16.05
CA LEU A 170 8.23 -10.87 -15.86
C LEU A 170 7.35 -10.15 -16.87
N GLU A 171 6.68 -10.87 -17.76
CA GLU A 171 5.72 -10.29 -18.69
C GLU A 171 4.75 -9.40 -17.91
N PRO A 172 4.76 -8.06 -18.12
CA PRO A 172 3.79 -7.20 -17.48
C PRO A 172 2.41 -7.62 -17.95
N ASN A 173 1.48 -7.84 -17.04
CA ASN A 173 0.15 -8.36 -17.33
C ASN A 173 0.10 -9.82 -17.82
N GLY A 174 0.88 -10.70 -17.24
CA GLY A 174 0.72 -12.14 -17.43
C GLY A 174 -0.77 -12.49 -17.38
N TYR A 175 -1.24 -13.24 -18.36
CA TYR A 175 -2.65 -13.65 -18.43
C TYR A 175 -3.09 -14.20 -17.09
N ASN A 176 -4.28 -13.81 -16.63
CA ASN A 176 -4.95 -14.46 -15.51
C ASN A 176 -5.23 -15.92 -15.88
N VAL A 177 -4.22 -16.75 -15.75
CA VAL A 177 -4.34 -18.19 -15.98
C VAL A 177 -4.84 -18.79 -14.67
N SER A 178 -5.97 -19.48 -14.72
CA SER A 178 -6.40 -20.26 -13.58
C SER A 178 -5.33 -21.30 -13.26
N TRP A 179 -4.86 -21.36 -12.01
CA TRP A 179 -3.87 -22.35 -11.58
C TRP A 179 -4.28 -23.79 -11.89
N VAL A 180 -5.59 -24.07 -11.96
CA VAL A 180 -6.18 -25.36 -12.32
C VAL A 180 -5.79 -25.80 -13.75
N THR A 181 -5.54 -24.86 -14.63
CA THR A 181 -5.16 -25.17 -16.03
C THR A 181 -3.64 -25.38 -16.20
N LEU A 182 -2.84 -25.05 -15.19
CA LEU A 182 -1.38 -25.14 -15.25
C LEU A 182 -0.89 -26.59 -15.04
N PRO A 183 -0.09 -27.14 -15.98
CA PRO A 183 0.36 -28.54 -15.94
C PRO A 183 1.09 -28.91 -14.64
N GLU A 184 1.88 -27.98 -14.10
CA GLU A 184 2.67 -28.17 -12.87
C GLU A 184 1.82 -28.46 -11.63
N TYR A 185 0.57 -28.00 -11.57
CA TYR A 185 -0.33 -28.28 -10.46
C TYR A 185 -1.14 -29.56 -10.62
N LYS A 186 -1.30 -30.08 -11.84
CA LYS A 186 -2.09 -31.30 -12.10
C LYS A 186 -1.57 -32.52 -11.34
N LEU A 187 -0.27 -32.58 -11.08
CA LEU A 187 0.37 -33.64 -10.32
C LEU A 187 -0.20 -33.79 -8.88
N TYR A 188 -0.76 -32.70 -8.33
CA TYR A 188 -1.25 -32.65 -6.96
C TYR A 188 -2.76 -32.80 -6.87
N PHE A 189 -3.53 -32.80 -7.97
CA PHE A 189 -4.99 -32.80 -7.94
C PHE A 189 -5.56 -34.02 -7.24
N SER A 190 -4.94 -35.19 -7.41
CA SER A 190 -5.36 -36.43 -6.70
C SER A 190 -5.30 -36.31 -5.19
N GLN A 191 -4.35 -35.52 -4.66
CA GLN A 191 -4.19 -35.24 -3.23
C GLN A 191 -5.12 -34.14 -2.77
N TRP A 192 -5.32 -33.12 -3.61
CA TRP A 192 -6.03 -31.90 -3.24
C TRP A 192 -7.55 -32.00 -3.39
N LYS A 193 -8.06 -32.85 -4.31
CA LYS A 193 -9.51 -33.00 -4.53
C LYS A 193 -10.32 -33.39 -3.29
N ASN A 194 -9.69 -33.97 -2.30
CA ASN A 194 -10.35 -34.36 -1.04
C ASN A 194 -10.31 -33.26 0.03
N ARG A 195 -9.61 -32.14 -0.20
CA ARG A 195 -9.58 -31.01 0.71
C ARG A 195 -10.81 -30.14 0.52
N PRO A 196 -11.47 -29.70 1.60
CA PRO A 196 -12.70 -28.90 1.51
C PRO A 196 -12.56 -27.67 0.63
N GLU A 197 -11.40 -26.98 0.73
CA GLU A 197 -11.10 -25.74 0.01
C GLU A 197 -10.94 -25.90 -1.51
N TYR A 198 -10.60 -27.11 -1.98
CA TYR A 198 -10.38 -27.40 -3.40
C TYR A 198 -11.44 -28.30 -4.02
N LYS A 199 -12.29 -28.92 -3.20
CA LYS A 199 -13.25 -29.92 -3.66
C LYS A 199 -14.16 -29.44 -4.77
N GLU A 200 -14.70 -28.24 -4.67
CA GLU A 200 -15.58 -27.68 -5.70
C GLU A 200 -14.80 -27.22 -6.96
N ILE A 201 -13.59 -26.70 -6.76
CA ILE A 201 -12.75 -26.21 -7.85
C ILE A 201 -12.26 -27.38 -8.73
N LEU A 202 -11.87 -28.50 -8.10
CA LEU A 202 -11.31 -29.67 -8.77
C LEU A 202 -12.34 -30.74 -9.13
N LYS A 203 -13.64 -30.47 -8.93
CA LYS A 203 -14.73 -31.44 -9.13
C LYS A 203 -14.81 -32.00 -10.57
N ASN A 204 -14.44 -31.16 -11.56
CA ASN A 204 -14.51 -31.49 -12.98
C ASN A 204 -13.14 -31.80 -13.61
N GLU A 205 -12.09 -31.84 -12.78
CA GLU A 205 -10.74 -32.13 -13.25
C GLU A 205 -10.42 -33.61 -13.03
N ASN A 206 -10.36 -34.38 -14.12
CA ASN A 206 -10.00 -35.80 -14.15
C ASN A 206 -8.52 -35.98 -14.51
#